data_19eab339ef072bf3f12a3ca1726892f5
#
_entry.id   19eab339ef072bf3f12a3ca1726892f5
#
_cell.length_a   1.000
_cell.length_b   1.000
_cell.length_c   1.000
_cell.angle_alpha   90.00
_cell.angle_beta   90.00
_cell.angle_gamma   90.00
#
_symmetry.space_group_name_H-M   'P 1'
#
loop_
_entity.id
_entity.type
_entity.pdbx_description
1 polymer ?
#
loop_
_entity_poly.entity_id
_entity_poly.type
_entity_poly.pdbx_seq_one_letter_code
_entity_poly.pdbx_strand_id
1 'polypeptide(L)'
;MKKIITFLISLLFLTISSKANDRDIQLNRLFNELKINNVALVYGTEQKIWEIWSTHPTDDKLTLKLSKGAKLMQGSTLSQSIEIFSDLIELDPNWAEAWNKRATALYLIGDYEGSQKDIDRVLELENRHFGALAGQGLVNIKLENYEKAIESYERAQEIYPAMQSPKIMIEQIQQLIKQQLI
;
A
#
# COMPACT_ATOMS: atom_id res chain seq x y z
N MET A 1 32.08 11.86 -28.63
CA MET A 1 30.66 11.96 -28.26
C MET A 1 30.11 10.63 -27.71
N LYS A 2 30.19 9.48 -28.38
CA LYS A 2 29.66 8.18 -27.86
C LYS A 2 30.18 7.78 -26.47
N LYS A 3 31.47 7.96 -26.15
CA LYS A 3 32.05 7.62 -24.83
C LYS A 3 31.53 8.50 -23.68
N ILE A 4 31.20 9.77 -23.93
CA ILE A 4 30.65 10.68 -22.91
C ILE A 4 29.20 10.32 -22.61
N ILE A 5 28.42 9.95 -23.62
CA ILE A 5 27.02 9.51 -23.45
C ILE A 5 26.97 8.19 -22.64
N THR A 6 27.86 7.24 -22.92
CA THR A 6 27.92 5.98 -22.18
C THR A 6 28.29 6.19 -20.71
N PHE A 7 29.21 7.12 -20.41
CA PHE A 7 29.62 7.47 -19.06
C PHE A 7 28.48 8.16 -18.28
N LEU A 8 27.75 9.09 -18.92
CA LEU A 8 26.58 9.77 -18.31
C LEU A 8 25.45 8.78 -18.01
N ILE A 9 25.17 7.83 -18.89
CA ILE A 9 24.17 6.79 -18.68
C ILE A 9 24.57 5.88 -17.50
N SER A 10 25.83 5.44 -17.41
CA SER A 10 26.31 4.60 -16.31
C SER A 10 26.24 5.35 -14.97
N LEU A 11 26.55 6.64 -14.93
CA LEU A 11 26.46 7.46 -13.71
C LEU A 11 25.01 7.61 -13.24
N LEU A 12 24.07 7.77 -14.18
CA LEU A 12 22.63 7.86 -13.87
C LEU A 12 22.10 6.54 -13.27
N PHE A 13 22.48 5.40 -13.83
CA PHE A 13 22.10 4.08 -13.26
C PHE A 13 22.64 3.86 -11.85
N LEU A 14 23.87 4.30 -11.57
CA LEU A 14 24.47 4.21 -10.25
C LEU A 14 23.73 5.06 -9.20
N THR A 15 23.30 6.26 -9.56
CA THR A 15 22.55 7.15 -8.64
C THR A 15 21.14 6.66 -8.35
N ILE A 16 20.45 6.08 -9.34
CA ILE A 16 19.12 5.50 -9.17
C ILE A 16 19.20 4.26 -8.27
N SER A 17 20.17 3.39 -8.50
CA SER A 17 20.40 2.19 -7.67
C SER A 17 20.72 2.54 -6.22
N SER A 18 21.52 3.61 -5.98
CA SER A 18 21.83 4.08 -4.63
C SER A 18 20.57 4.59 -3.89
N LYS A 19 19.75 5.42 -4.54
CA LYS A 19 18.51 5.95 -3.93
C LYS A 19 17.49 4.85 -3.61
N ALA A 20 17.34 3.86 -4.47
CA ALA A 20 16.46 2.71 -4.22
C ALA A 20 16.95 1.92 -3.00
N ASN A 21 18.25 1.65 -2.90
CA ASN A 21 18.86 0.94 -1.78
C ASN A 21 18.68 1.73 -0.46
N ASP A 22 18.87 3.05 -0.47
CA ASP A 22 18.70 3.90 0.71
C ASP A 22 17.23 3.89 1.20
N ARG A 23 16.26 3.88 0.29
CA ARG A 23 14.84 3.78 0.59
C ARG A 23 14.50 2.46 1.27
N ASP A 24 15.02 1.34 0.74
CA ASP A 24 14.80 0.01 1.31
C ASP A 24 15.43 -0.13 2.70
N ILE A 25 16.64 0.41 2.90
CA ILE A 25 17.30 0.45 4.21
C ILE A 25 16.45 1.25 5.20
N GLN A 26 15.94 2.41 4.79
CA GLN A 26 15.08 3.24 5.64
C GLN A 26 13.77 2.52 6.00
N LEU A 27 13.09 1.90 5.04
CA LEU A 27 11.89 1.11 5.29
C LEU A 27 12.16 -0.05 6.24
N ASN A 28 13.24 -0.81 6.03
CA ASN A 28 13.62 -1.91 6.92
C ASN A 28 13.80 -1.46 8.37
N ARG A 29 14.45 -0.30 8.57
CA ARG A 29 14.58 0.30 9.90
C ARG A 29 13.23 0.66 10.50
N LEU A 30 12.36 1.35 9.74
CA LEU A 30 11.05 1.77 10.20
C LEU A 30 10.15 0.56 10.53
N PHE A 31 10.18 -0.51 9.74
CA PHE A 31 9.46 -1.73 10.08
C PHE A 31 9.95 -2.40 11.36
N ASN A 32 11.24 -2.34 11.66
CA ASN A 32 11.76 -2.81 12.93
C ASN A 32 11.28 -1.90 14.11
N GLU A 33 11.16 -0.60 13.89
CA GLU A 33 10.62 0.35 14.87
C GLU A 33 9.13 0.11 15.16
N LEU A 34 8.31 -0.31 14.14
CA LEU A 34 6.89 -0.65 14.34
C LEU A 34 6.67 -1.81 15.32
N LYS A 35 7.67 -2.69 15.49
CA LYS A 35 7.60 -3.83 16.41
C LYS A 35 7.90 -3.45 17.86
N ILE A 36 8.36 -2.24 18.10
CA ILE A 36 8.68 -1.74 19.45
C ILE A 36 7.37 -1.37 20.15
N ASN A 37 7.15 -1.87 21.37
CA ASN A 37 5.96 -1.57 22.16
C ASN A 37 6.02 -0.17 22.79
N ASN A 38 6.02 0.87 21.93
CA ASN A 38 6.00 2.28 22.32
C ASN A 38 5.04 3.05 21.39
N VAL A 39 3.83 3.32 21.87
CA VAL A 39 2.73 3.91 21.08
C VAL A 39 3.12 5.27 20.46
N ALA A 40 3.85 6.11 21.17
CA ALA A 40 4.25 7.42 20.65
C ALA A 40 5.26 7.30 19.49
N LEU A 41 6.22 6.39 19.60
CA LEU A 41 7.18 6.11 18.54
C LEU A 41 6.51 5.51 17.32
N VAL A 42 5.65 4.54 17.53
CA VAL A 42 4.94 3.77 16.48
C VAL A 42 4.11 4.67 15.58
N TYR A 43 3.37 5.64 16.14
CA TYR A 43 2.58 6.59 15.34
C TYR A 43 3.45 7.41 14.39
N GLY A 44 4.56 7.97 14.87
CA GLY A 44 5.48 8.74 14.02
C GLY A 44 6.19 7.86 12.98
N THR A 45 6.45 6.59 13.31
CA THR A 45 7.05 5.62 12.39
C THR A 45 6.08 5.24 11.27
N GLU A 46 4.82 4.99 11.60
CA GLU A 46 3.76 4.74 10.61
C GLU A 46 3.67 5.88 9.59
N GLN A 47 3.62 7.14 10.04
CA GLN A 47 3.54 8.30 9.15
C GLN A 47 4.74 8.37 8.19
N LYS A 48 5.95 8.07 8.65
CA LYS A 48 7.14 8.03 7.79
C LYS A 48 7.07 6.92 6.75
N ILE A 49 6.54 5.76 7.08
CA ILE A 49 6.34 4.67 6.12
C ILE A 49 5.35 5.10 5.04
N TRP A 50 4.21 5.68 5.42
CA TRP A 50 3.23 6.21 4.48
C TRP A 50 3.80 7.32 3.59
N GLU A 51 4.63 8.22 4.13
CA GLU A 51 5.32 9.26 3.37
C GLU A 51 6.24 8.64 2.31
N ILE A 52 7.06 7.65 2.70
CA ILE A 52 7.94 6.94 1.79
C ILE A 52 7.12 6.26 0.68
N TRP A 53 6.08 5.51 1.00
CA TRP A 53 5.25 4.82 0.00
C TRP A 53 4.55 5.78 -0.95
N SER A 54 4.03 6.90 -0.43
CA SER A 54 3.28 7.91 -1.20
C SER A 54 4.17 8.83 -2.01
N THR A 55 5.49 8.81 -1.80
CA THR A 55 6.47 9.59 -2.55
C THR A 55 7.10 8.74 -3.64
N HIS A 56 6.98 9.17 -4.91
CA HIS A 56 7.63 8.49 -6.01
C HIS A 56 9.15 8.66 -5.92
N PRO A 57 9.96 7.58 -6.06
CA PRO A 57 11.40 7.62 -5.75
C PRO A 57 12.23 8.54 -6.67
N THR A 58 11.72 8.87 -7.85
CA THR A 58 12.50 9.58 -8.89
C THR A 58 11.76 10.74 -9.57
N ASP A 59 10.44 10.86 -9.39
CA ASP A 59 9.63 11.89 -10.09
C ASP A 59 8.56 12.50 -9.18
N ASP A 60 8.81 13.74 -8.74
CA ASP A 60 7.89 14.50 -7.89
C ASP A 60 6.54 14.80 -8.58
N LYS A 61 6.49 14.81 -9.92
CA LYS A 61 5.22 15.03 -10.65
C LYS A 61 4.27 13.85 -10.46
N LEU A 62 4.79 12.63 -10.40
CA LEU A 62 3.99 11.43 -10.11
C LEU A 62 3.46 11.48 -8.67
N THR A 63 4.28 11.93 -7.69
CA THR A 63 3.84 12.18 -6.32
C THR A 63 2.68 13.19 -6.26
N LEU A 64 2.79 14.31 -6.97
CA LEU A 64 1.72 15.31 -7.05
C LEU A 64 0.46 14.74 -7.72
N LYS A 65 0.61 13.93 -8.77
CA LYS A 65 -0.50 13.26 -9.45
C LYS A 65 -1.21 12.27 -8.52
N LEU A 66 -0.47 11.48 -7.72
CA LEU A 66 -1.04 10.60 -6.70
C LEU A 66 -1.87 11.38 -5.68
N SER A 67 -1.30 12.47 -5.15
CA SER A 67 -1.98 13.34 -4.20
C SER A 67 -3.27 13.94 -4.77
N LYS A 68 -3.27 14.33 -6.06
CA LYS A 68 -4.49 14.79 -6.76
C LYS A 68 -5.55 13.69 -6.81
N GLY A 69 -5.19 12.49 -7.20
CA GLY A 69 -6.12 11.33 -7.21
C GLY A 69 -6.69 11.05 -5.83
N ALA A 70 -5.87 11.10 -4.78
CA ALA A 70 -6.30 10.90 -3.40
C ALA A 70 -7.30 11.97 -2.93
N LYS A 71 -7.12 13.24 -3.32
CA LYS A 71 -8.08 14.31 -3.02
C LYS A 71 -9.42 14.12 -3.73
N LEU A 72 -9.41 13.68 -5.00
CA LEU A 72 -10.63 13.37 -5.74
C LEU A 72 -11.39 12.19 -5.11
N MET A 73 -10.69 11.18 -4.62
CA MET A 73 -11.28 10.06 -3.92
C MET A 73 -12.00 10.51 -2.62
N GLN A 74 -11.40 11.42 -1.84
CA GLN A 74 -12.04 12.02 -0.66
C GLN A 74 -13.27 12.87 -1.03
N GLY A 75 -13.24 13.55 -2.16
CA GLY A 75 -14.35 14.35 -2.70
C GLY A 75 -15.46 13.54 -3.37
N SER A 76 -15.45 12.20 -3.26
CA SER A 76 -16.42 11.28 -3.89
C SER A 76 -16.40 11.28 -5.42
N THR A 77 -15.32 11.74 -6.05
CA THR A 77 -15.13 11.69 -7.51
C THR A 77 -14.30 10.45 -7.87
N LEU A 78 -14.85 9.27 -7.52
CA LEU A 78 -14.15 7.98 -7.56
C LEU A 78 -13.70 7.59 -8.98
N SER A 79 -14.54 7.80 -10.00
CA SER A 79 -14.17 7.46 -11.39
C SER A 79 -12.92 8.22 -11.86
N GLN A 80 -12.85 9.52 -11.57
CA GLN A 80 -11.68 10.33 -11.94
C GLN A 80 -10.43 9.95 -11.13
N SER A 81 -10.61 9.54 -9.86
CA SER A 81 -9.48 9.05 -9.08
C SER A 81 -8.93 7.74 -9.62
N ILE A 82 -9.80 6.81 -10.07
CA ILE A 82 -9.41 5.55 -10.71
C ILE A 82 -8.64 5.81 -12.01
N GLU A 83 -9.09 6.75 -12.86
CA GLU A 83 -8.37 7.15 -14.06
C GLU A 83 -6.96 7.65 -13.73
N ILE A 84 -6.82 8.57 -12.75
CA ILE A 84 -5.53 9.09 -12.34
C ILE A 84 -4.60 7.99 -11.84
N PHE A 85 -5.10 7.06 -11.03
CA PHE A 85 -4.27 5.96 -10.53
C PHE A 85 -3.92 4.97 -11.62
N SER A 86 -4.81 4.73 -12.59
CA SER A 86 -4.54 3.90 -13.77
C SER A 86 -3.42 4.50 -14.63
N ASP A 87 -3.45 5.79 -14.90
CA ASP A 87 -2.37 6.50 -15.59
C ASP A 87 -1.03 6.42 -14.83
N LEU A 88 -1.07 6.47 -13.48
CA LEU A 88 0.15 6.33 -12.67
C LEU A 88 0.74 4.92 -12.77
N ILE A 89 -0.11 3.90 -12.76
CA ILE A 89 0.27 2.50 -12.94
C ILE A 89 0.87 2.25 -14.34
N GLU A 90 0.32 2.90 -15.37
CA GLU A 90 0.89 2.84 -16.73
C GLU A 90 2.28 3.48 -16.80
N LEU A 91 2.48 4.59 -16.10
CA LEU A 91 3.75 5.33 -16.07
C LEU A 91 4.83 4.61 -15.23
N ASP A 92 4.46 4.03 -14.08
CA ASP A 92 5.32 3.20 -13.26
C ASP A 92 4.55 2.02 -12.63
N PRO A 93 4.53 0.86 -13.28
CA PRO A 93 3.86 -0.34 -12.78
C PRO A 93 4.52 -0.96 -11.53
N ASN A 94 5.68 -0.46 -11.11
CA ASN A 94 6.41 -0.90 -9.93
C ASN A 94 6.17 -0.02 -8.69
N TRP A 95 5.38 1.05 -8.82
CA TRP A 95 5.02 1.89 -7.68
C TRP A 95 3.81 1.31 -6.94
N ALA A 96 4.05 0.55 -5.88
CA ALA A 96 3.02 -0.15 -5.11
C ALA A 96 1.87 0.75 -4.65
N GLU A 97 2.17 1.99 -4.23
CA GLU A 97 1.15 2.91 -3.71
C GLU A 97 0.13 3.36 -4.77
N ALA A 98 0.50 3.42 -6.05
CA ALA A 98 -0.46 3.71 -7.12
C ALA A 98 -1.53 2.61 -7.22
N TRP A 99 -1.12 1.33 -7.15
CA TRP A 99 -2.02 0.18 -7.08
C TRP A 99 -2.87 0.20 -5.81
N ASN A 100 -2.27 0.48 -4.66
CA ASN A 100 -2.98 0.55 -3.37
C ASN A 100 -4.08 1.63 -3.38
N LYS A 101 -3.82 2.80 -3.95
CA LYS A 101 -4.83 3.85 -4.09
C LYS A 101 -5.94 3.47 -5.06
N ARG A 102 -5.61 2.81 -6.19
CA ARG A 102 -6.64 2.33 -7.11
C ARG A 102 -7.48 1.23 -6.47
N ALA A 103 -6.87 0.28 -5.77
CA ALA A 103 -7.58 -0.75 -5.02
C ALA A 103 -8.60 -0.15 -4.04
N THR A 104 -8.19 0.87 -3.29
CA THR A 104 -9.10 1.58 -2.38
C THR A 104 -10.27 2.21 -3.11
N ALA A 105 -10.04 2.87 -4.25
CA ALA A 105 -11.09 3.49 -5.04
C ALA A 105 -12.05 2.44 -5.65
N LEU A 106 -11.52 1.32 -6.14
CA LEU A 106 -12.31 0.18 -6.64
C LEU A 106 -13.19 -0.43 -5.55
N TYR A 107 -12.64 -0.63 -4.34
CA TYR A 107 -13.42 -1.07 -3.19
C TYR A 107 -14.61 -0.13 -2.90
N LEU A 108 -14.37 1.19 -2.95
CA LEU A 108 -15.39 2.20 -2.66
C LEU A 108 -16.52 2.25 -3.70
N ILE A 109 -16.26 1.86 -4.96
CA ILE A 109 -17.30 1.72 -5.99
C ILE A 109 -17.95 0.33 -6.00
N GLY A 110 -17.50 -0.61 -5.16
CA GLY A 110 -18.02 -1.97 -5.07
C GLY A 110 -17.39 -2.98 -6.04
N ASP A 111 -16.34 -2.61 -6.77
CA ASP A 111 -15.56 -3.55 -7.59
C ASP A 111 -14.53 -4.26 -6.69
N TYR A 112 -15.02 -5.24 -5.94
CA TYR A 112 -14.21 -5.98 -4.97
C TYR A 112 -13.19 -6.89 -5.62
N GLU A 113 -13.53 -7.51 -6.75
CA GLU A 113 -12.62 -8.35 -7.53
C GLU A 113 -11.50 -7.53 -8.18
N GLY A 114 -11.80 -6.36 -8.71
CA GLY A 114 -10.80 -5.42 -9.21
C GLY A 114 -9.88 -4.93 -8.10
N SER A 115 -10.45 -4.58 -6.93
CA SER A 115 -9.70 -4.20 -5.74
C SER A 115 -8.75 -5.31 -5.28
N GLN A 116 -9.22 -6.58 -5.24
CA GLN A 116 -8.38 -7.72 -4.85
C GLN A 116 -7.17 -7.89 -5.77
N LYS A 117 -7.37 -7.80 -7.09
CA LYS A 117 -6.28 -7.90 -8.08
C LYS A 117 -5.21 -6.83 -7.88
N ASP A 118 -5.63 -5.60 -7.62
CA ASP A 118 -4.71 -4.51 -7.37
C ASP A 118 -3.94 -4.71 -6.04
N ILE A 119 -4.63 -5.18 -4.99
CA ILE A 119 -4.00 -5.53 -3.70
C ILE A 119 -2.96 -6.64 -3.88
N ASP A 120 -3.28 -7.68 -4.64
CA ASP A 120 -2.33 -8.76 -4.91
C ASP A 120 -1.05 -8.20 -5.54
N ARG A 121 -1.20 -7.26 -6.49
CA ARG A 121 -0.04 -6.58 -7.09
C ARG A 121 0.73 -5.72 -6.08
N VAL A 122 0.06 -5.02 -5.17
CA VAL A 122 0.72 -4.29 -4.08
C VAL A 122 1.58 -5.24 -3.25
N LEU A 123 1.03 -6.39 -2.85
CA LEU A 123 1.71 -7.34 -1.98
C LEU A 123 2.85 -8.11 -2.68
N GLU A 124 2.83 -8.22 -4.01
CA GLU A 124 3.99 -8.67 -4.81
C GLU A 124 5.13 -7.64 -4.78
N LEU A 125 4.81 -6.34 -4.84
CA LEU A 125 5.79 -5.25 -4.87
C LEU A 125 6.33 -4.89 -3.48
N GLU A 126 5.47 -4.92 -2.46
CA GLU A 126 5.79 -4.66 -1.04
C GLU A 126 4.95 -5.58 -0.15
N ASN A 127 5.47 -6.73 0.20
CA ASN A 127 4.77 -7.75 0.98
C ASN A 127 4.46 -7.35 2.44
N ARG A 128 5.08 -6.25 2.92
CA ARG A 128 4.87 -5.66 4.25
C ARG A 128 3.87 -4.49 4.22
N HIS A 129 3.15 -4.30 3.12
CA HIS A 129 2.21 -3.19 3.00
C HIS A 129 0.98 -3.42 3.89
N PHE A 130 1.07 -3.07 5.17
CA PHE A 130 0.03 -3.33 6.17
C PHE A 130 -1.33 -2.70 5.81
N GLY A 131 -1.33 -1.55 5.11
CA GLY A 131 -2.56 -0.95 4.60
C GLY A 131 -3.24 -1.79 3.52
N ALA A 132 -2.46 -2.39 2.60
CA ALA A 132 -2.99 -3.30 1.58
C ALA A 132 -3.50 -4.60 2.21
N LEU A 133 -2.80 -5.15 3.21
CA LEU A 133 -3.27 -6.32 3.96
C LEU A 133 -4.58 -6.03 4.70
N ALA A 134 -4.72 -4.87 5.34
CA ALA A 134 -5.98 -4.49 5.95
C ALA A 134 -7.09 -4.29 4.91
N GLY A 135 -6.78 -3.69 3.76
CA GLY A 135 -7.68 -3.59 2.61
C GLY A 135 -8.10 -4.95 2.06
N GLN A 136 -7.17 -5.92 1.97
CA GLN A 136 -7.46 -7.30 1.59
C GLN A 136 -8.45 -7.96 2.55
N GLY A 137 -8.30 -7.72 3.86
CA GLY A 137 -9.27 -8.17 4.84
C GLY A 137 -10.67 -7.62 4.58
N LEU A 138 -10.80 -6.30 4.31
CA LEU A 138 -12.07 -5.68 3.98
C LEU A 138 -12.70 -6.23 2.69
N VAL A 139 -11.89 -6.41 1.64
CA VAL A 139 -12.35 -7.00 0.36
C VAL A 139 -12.85 -8.42 0.58
N ASN A 140 -12.10 -9.26 1.31
CA ASN A 140 -12.49 -10.64 1.55
C ASN A 140 -13.75 -10.77 2.43
N ILE A 141 -14.03 -9.82 3.34
CA ILE A 141 -15.33 -9.73 4.02
C ILE A 141 -16.46 -9.51 3.01
N LYS A 142 -16.29 -8.60 2.05
CA LYS A 142 -17.29 -8.29 1.02
C LYS A 142 -17.52 -9.44 0.05
N LEU A 143 -16.49 -10.26 -0.17
CA LEU A 143 -16.54 -11.49 -0.97
C LEU A 143 -16.95 -12.72 -0.16
N GLU A 144 -17.31 -12.55 1.13
CA GLU A 144 -17.68 -13.61 2.07
C GLU A 144 -16.58 -14.68 2.30
N ASN A 145 -15.34 -14.33 2.02
CA ASN A 145 -14.16 -15.17 2.24
C ASN A 145 -13.57 -14.90 3.64
N TYR A 146 -14.30 -15.24 4.69
CA TYR A 146 -14.01 -14.83 6.07
C TYR A 146 -12.66 -15.34 6.61
N GLU A 147 -12.27 -16.57 6.27
CA GLU A 147 -10.98 -17.13 6.67
C GLU A 147 -9.81 -16.36 6.07
N LYS A 148 -9.90 -16.01 4.77
CA LYS A 148 -8.89 -15.18 4.09
C LYS A 148 -8.85 -13.76 4.65
N ALA A 149 -9.99 -13.22 5.09
CA ALA A 149 -10.05 -11.92 5.73
C ALA A 149 -9.30 -11.93 7.07
N ILE A 150 -9.50 -12.98 7.89
CA ILE A 150 -8.78 -13.16 9.16
C ILE A 150 -7.27 -13.27 8.90
N GLU A 151 -6.85 -14.15 7.97
CA GLU A 151 -5.44 -14.32 7.61
C GLU A 151 -4.78 -13.00 7.19
N SER A 152 -5.48 -12.19 6.39
CA SER A 152 -4.97 -10.90 5.93
C SER A 152 -4.77 -9.92 7.10
N TYR A 153 -5.69 -9.89 8.05
CA TYR A 153 -5.56 -9.05 9.25
C TYR A 153 -4.48 -9.56 10.20
N GLU A 154 -4.33 -10.87 10.38
CA GLU A 154 -3.25 -11.46 11.18
C GLU A 154 -1.88 -11.09 10.61
N ARG A 155 -1.68 -11.20 9.30
CA ARG A 155 -0.46 -10.76 8.62
C ARG A 155 -0.20 -9.25 8.80
N ALA A 156 -1.25 -8.42 8.76
CA ALA A 156 -1.10 -6.99 9.04
C ALA A 156 -0.61 -6.74 10.48
N GLN A 157 -1.13 -7.49 11.46
CA GLN A 157 -0.70 -7.41 12.86
C GLN A 157 0.74 -7.92 13.09
N GLU A 158 1.18 -8.94 12.36
CA GLU A 158 2.58 -9.41 12.45
C GLU A 158 3.57 -8.32 12.01
N ILE A 159 3.20 -7.52 11.02
CA ILE A 159 4.02 -6.40 10.52
C ILE A 159 3.91 -5.20 11.44
N TYR A 160 2.71 -4.87 11.88
CA TYR A 160 2.38 -3.70 12.69
C TYR A 160 1.54 -4.11 13.92
N PRO A 161 2.17 -4.64 15.01
CA PRO A 161 1.45 -5.18 16.17
C PRO A 161 0.54 -4.18 16.89
N ALA A 162 0.87 -2.88 16.85
CA ALA A 162 0.07 -1.84 17.48
C ALA A 162 -1.14 -1.39 16.63
N MET A 163 -1.31 -1.89 15.42
CA MET A 163 -2.46 -1.58 14.57
C MET A 163 -3.75 -2.14 15.20
N GLN A 164 -4.70 -1.26 15.52
CA GLN A 164 -5.91 -1.66 16.26
C GLN A 164 -6.97 -2.29 15.36
N SER A 165 -7.11 -1.82 14.12
CA SER A 165 -8.17 -2.28 13.21
C SER A 165 -8.16 -3.79 12.96
N PRO A 166 -7.03 -4.48 12.73
CA PRO A 166 -7.02 -5.93 12.53
C PRO A 166 -7.63 -6.70 13.68
N LYS A 167 -7.25 -6.39 14.93
CA LYS A 167 -7.77 -7.06 16.12
C LYS A 167 -9.30 -6.96 16.21
N ILE A 168 -9.81 -5.75 16.04
CA ILE A 168 -11.26 -5.48 16.09
C ILE A 168 -11.98 -6.26 14.98
N MET A 169 -11.43 -6.23 13.76
CA MET A 169 -12.04 -6.88 12.61
C MET A 169 -12.05 -8.41 12.73
N ILE A 170 -10.97 -9.01 13.22
CA ILE A 170 -10.92 -10.46 13.48
C ILE A 170 -12.01 -10.88 14.46
N GLU A 171 -12.18 -10.15 15.58
CA GLU A 171 -13.22 -10.44 16.57
C GLU A 171 -14.63 -10.32 15.95
N GLN A 172 -14.88 -9.31 15.13
CA GLN A 172 -16.16 -9.13 14.43
C GLN A 172 -16.46 -10.25 13.42
N ILE A 173 -15.45 -10.65 12.62
CA ILE A 173 -15.61 -11.75 11.66
C ILE A 173 -15.89 -13.07 12.38
N GLN A 174 -15.19 -13.37 13.47
CA GLN A 174 -15.42 -14.58 14.26
C GLN A 174 -16.83 -14.62 14.84
N GLN A 175 -17.38 -13.47 15.27
CA GLN A 175 -18.77 -13.36 15.72
C GLN A 175 -19.76 -13.62 14.58
N LEU A 176 -19.49 -13.05 13.39
CA LEU A 176 -20.31 -13.24 12.20
C LEU A 176 -20.37 -14.72 11.79
N ILE A 177 -19.23 -15.40 11.73
CA ILE A 177 -19.16 -16.84 11.42
C ILE A 177 -20.00 -17.65 12.42
N LYS A 178 -19.91 -17.34 13.72
CA LYS A 178 -20.69 -18.04 14.75
C LYS A 178 -22.20 -17.85 14.57
N GLN A 179 -22.63 -16.68 14.15
CA GLN A 179 -24.07 -16.38 13.91
C GLN A 179 -24.62 -17.10 12.68
N GLN A 180 -23.80 -17.39 11.68
CA GLN A 180 -24.21 -18.13 10.48
C GLN A 180 -24.32 -19.66 10.70
N LEU A 181 -23.74 -20.17 11.78
CA LEU A 181 -23.75 -21.60 12.12
C LEU A 181 -24.94 -22.00 13.03
N ILE A 182 -25.79 -21.05 13.44
CA ILE A 182 -26.99 -21.24 14.28
C ILE A 182 -28.25 -21.13 13.42
#